data_39f53b6b1699c133202adb20d757cae2
#
_entry.id   39f53b6b1699c133202adb20d757cae2
#
_cell.length_a   1.000
_cell.length_b   1.000
_cell.length_c   1.000
_cell.angle_alpha   90.00
_cell.angle_beta   90.00
_cell.angle_gamma   90.00
#
_symmetry.space_group_name_H-M   'P 1'
#
loop_
_entity.id
_entity.type
_entity.pdbx_description
1 polymer ?
#
loop_
_entity_poly.entity_id
_entity_poly.type
_entity_poly.pdbx_seq_one_letter_code
_entity_poly.pdbx_strand_id
1 'polypeptide(L)'
;MTPSARASHPDQPAPPPGAGEWAGQLAAEWAPTVGRVLLGLVLAWFGYHELVQPSVWTGYVPVVSGSTLVVLLVLAHGWLLLMLAVAMVAGIAVRAVAAVAVVLLLQIVTSLTMSNGLSDLILRDVGVLGLAVCLTASTRQRLVLSR
;
A
#
# COMPACT_ATOMS: atom_id res chain seq x y z
N MET A 1 24.03 -49.69 -19.12
CA MET A 1 23.58 -49.45 -17.73
C MET A 1 22.48 -48.40 -17.77
N THR A 2 21.23 -48.81 -17.76
CA THR A 2 20.06 -47.91 -17.74
C THR A 2 19.74 -47.51 -16.30
N PRO A 3 19.59 -46.22 -15.98
CA PRO A 3 19.18 -45.82 -14.64
C PRO A 3 17.72 -46.30 -14.38
N SER A 4 17.60 -47.13 -13.36
CA SER A 4 16.30 -47.64 -12.88
C SER A 4 15.43 -46.46 -12.45
N ALA A 5 14.35 -46.19 -13.18
CA ALA A 5 13.33 -45.25 -12.78
C ALA A 5 12.71 -45.75 -11.47
N ARG A 6 12.96 -45.01 -10.38
CA ARG A 6 12.36 -45.26 -9.07
C ARG A 6 10.85 -45.03 -9.20
N ALA A 7 10.08 -46.10 -9.29
CA ALA A 7 8.63 -46.06 -9.30
C ALA A 7 8.15 -45.36 -8.02
N SER A 8 7.56 -44.17 -8.16
CA SER A 8 6.87 -43.51 -7.09
C SER A 8 5.68 -44.32 -6.63
N HIS A 9 5.69 -44.77 -5.39
CA HIS A 9 4.57 -45.46 -4.76
C HIS A 9 3.42 -44.47 -4.59
N PRO A 10 2.24 -44.72 -5.18
CA PRO A 10 1.14 -43.75 -5.19
C PRO A 10 0.49 -43.49 -3.83
N ASP A 11 0.80 -44.27 -2.80
CA ASP A 11 0.13 -44.24 -1.50
C ASP A 11 1.03 -43.73 -0.33
N GLN A 12 2.20 -43.17 -0.58
CA GLN A 12 2.97 -42.54 0.50
C GLN A 12 2.44 -41.16 0.80
N PRO A 13 1.90 -40.89 2.02
CA PRO A 13 1.52 -39.56 2.42
C PRO A 13 2.74 -38.63 2.31
N ALA A 14 2.53 -37.46 1.74
CA ALA A 14 3.59 -36.46 1.62
C ALA A 14 4.22 -36.18 3.00
N PRO A 15 5.55 -36.07 3.10
CA PRO A 15 6.19 -35.76 4.36
C PRO A 15 5.67 -34.42 4.89
N PRO A 16 5.56 -34.25 6.23
CA PRO A 16 5.12 -33.00 6.80
C PRO A 16 6.07 -31.87 6.37
N PRO A 17 5.52 -30.66 6.08
CA PRO A 17 6.33 -29.53 5.65
C PRO A 17 7.40 -29.20 6.67
N GLY A 18 8.62 -28.92 6.20
CA GLY A 18 9.73 -28.49 7.04
C GLY A 18 9.48 -27.11 7.68
N ALA A 19 10.22 -26.81 8.77
CA ALA A 19 10.07 -25.53 9.49
C ALA A 19 10.16 -24.29 8.57
N GLY A 20 11.03 -24.32 7.54
CA GLY A 20 11.14 -23.24 6.55
C GLY A 20 9.91 -23.07 5.66
N GLU A 21 9.24 -24.19 5.32
CA GLU A 21 8.00 -24.16 4.52
C GLU A 21 6.83 -23.59 5.32
N TRP A 22 6.74 -23.91 6.62
CA TRP A 22 5.76 -23.31 7.52
C TRP A 22 5.94 -21.80 7.65
N ALA A 23 7.20 -21.34 7.83
CA ALA A 23 7.50 -19.91 7.91
C ALA A 23 7.14 -19.18 6.61
N GLY A 24 7.45 -19.78 5.45
CA GLY A 24 7.08 -19.24 4.14
C GLY A 24 5.56 -19.14 3.93
N GLN A 25 4.82 -20.17 4.34
CA GLN A 25 3.35 -20.16 4.26
C GLN A 25 2.73 -19.08 5.15
N LEU A 26 3.18 -18.96 6.41
CA LEU A 26 2.72 -17.91 7.32
C LEU A 26 3.04 -16.51 6.76
N ALA A 27 4.25 -16.31 6.25
CA ALA A 27 4.62 -15.04 5.63
C ALA A 27 3.73 -14.71 4.42
N ALA A 28 3.49 -15.66 3.53
CA ALA A 28 2.64 -15.48 2.35
C ALA A 28 1.18 -15.16 2.72
N GLU A 29 0.69 -15.69 3.84
CA GLU A 29 -0.67 -15.44 4.31
C GLU A 29 -0.85 -14.09 5.00
N TRP A 30 0.15 -13.65 5.78
CA TRP A 30 0.04 -12.46 6.62
C TRP A 30 0.65 -11.20 5.99
N ALA A 31 1.64 -11.33 5.11
CA ALA A 31 2.31 -10.19 4.49
C ALA A 31 1.34 -9.20 3.82
N PRO A 32 0.32 -9.64 3.05
CA PRO A 32 -0.63 -8.70 2.47
C PRO A 32 -1.47 -7.95 3.51
N THR A 33 -1.83 -8.63 4.61
CA THR A 33 -2.59 -8.01 5.71
C THR A 33 -1.75 -6.99 6.45
N VAL A 34 -0.51 -7.32 6.78
CA VAL A 34 0.44 -6.39 7.42
C VAL A 34 0.71 -5.20 6.51
N GLY A 35 1.00 -5.44 5.23
CA GLY A 35 1.23 -4.39 4.24
C GLY A 35 0.05 -3.44 4.12
N ARG A 36 -1.17 -3.97 4.12
CA ARG A 36 -2.42 -3.20 4.11
C ARG A 36 -2.55 -2.28 5.32
N VAL A 37 -2.32 -2.82 6.52
CA VAL A 37 -2.40 -2.03 7.76
C VAL A 37 -1.33 -0.94 7.78
N LEU A 38 -0.10 -1.27 7.40
CA LEU A 38 1.00 -0.31 7.33
C LEU A 38 0.69 0.81 6.33
N LEU A 39 0.20 0.47 5.14
CA LEU A 39 -0.22 1.48 4.16
C LEU A 39 -1.33 2.37 4.73
N GLY A 40 -2.34 1.78 5.37
CA GLY A 40 -3.40 2.53 6.02
C GLY A 40 -2.89 3.49 7.09
N LEU A 41 -1.94 3.07 7.93
CA LEU A 41 -1.32 3.94 8.93
C LEU A 41 -0.54 5.10 8.30
N VAL A 42 0.19 4.85 7.22
CA VAL A 42 0.92 5.90 6.49
C VAL A 42 -0.06 6.91 5.90
N LEU A 43 -1.14 6.46 5.24
CA LEU A 43 -2.16 7.35 4.69
C LEU A 43 -2.86 8.16 5.80
N ALA A 44 -3.13 7.54 6.96
CA ALA A 44 -3.70 8.24 8.12
C ALA A 44 -2.77 9.33 8.65
N TRP A 45 -1.48 9.04 8.72
CA TRP A 45 -0.47 10.01 9.16
C TRP A 45 -0.43 11.23 8.25
N PHE A 46 -0.36 11.04 6.94
CA PHE A 46 -0.37 12.13 5.96
C PHE A 46 -1.68 12.92 6.00
N GLY A 47 -2.82 12.24 5.94
CA GLY A 47 -4.12 12.88 5.99
C GLY A 47 -4.32 13.71 7.26
N TYR A 48 -3.90 13.21 8.41
CA TYR A 48 -3.94 13.95 9.67
C TYR A 48 -3.08 15.23 9.61
N HIS A 49 -1.84 15.15 9.11
CA HIS A 49 -0.96 16.30 9.03
C HIS A 49 -1.46 17.36 8.04
N GLU A 50 -2.06 16.98 6.93
CA GLU A 50 -2.69 17.90 5.99
C GLU A 50 -3.87 18.65 6.61
N LEU A 51 -4.63 18.00 7.49
CA LEU A 51 -5.76 18.64 8.17
C LEU A 51 -5.33 19.58 9.30
N VAL A 52 -4.28 19.20 10.04
CA VAL A 52 -3.81 20.01 11.20
C VAL A 52 -2.95 21.17 10.77
N GLN A 53 -2.16 21.03 9.70
CA GLN A 53 -1.22 22.05 9.23
C GLN A 53 -1.32 22.25 7.70
N PRO A 54 -2.48 22.64 7.17
CA PRO A 54 -2.68 22.74 5.73
C PRO A 54 -1.73 23.71 5.04
N SER A 55 -1.29 24.78 5.73
CA SER A 55 -0.39 25.78 5.18
C SER A 55 0.98 25.24 4.77
N VAL A 56 1.46 24.18 5.43
CA VAL A 56 2.74 23.53 5.10
C VAL A 56 2.64 22.82 3.73
N TRP A 57 1.45 22.33 3.39
CA TRP A 57 1.21 21.53 2.19
C TRP A 57 0.79 22.33 0.96
N THR A 58 0.38 23.61 1.15
CA THR A 58 -0.04 24.46 0.02
C THR A 58 1.07 24.73 -0.99
N GLY A 59 2.33 24.72 -0.58
CA GLY A 59 3.50 24.90 -1.47
C GLY A 59 3.73 23.74 -2.45
N TYR A 60 3.09 22.60 -2.23
CA TYR A 60 3.20 21.43 -3.09
C TYR A 60 2.06 21.28 -4.11
N VAL A 61 1.16 22.28 -4.19
CA VAL A 61 0.06 22.30 -5.18
C VAL A 61 0.47 23.17 -6.37
N PRO A 62 1.02 22.60 -7.47
CA PRO A 62 1.74 23.38 -8.47
C PRO A 62 0.87 24.17 -9.44
N VAL A 63 -0.45 24.00 -9.45
CA VAL A 63 -1.31 24.43 -10.56
C VAL A 63 -2.28 25.55 -10.20
N VAL A 64 -2.43 25.92 -8.94
CA VAL A 64 -3.49 26.84 -8.51
C VAL A 64 -2.92 28.05 -7.76
N SER A 65 -3.05 29.21 -8.35
CA SER A 65 -2.71 30.50 -7.72
C SER A 65 -3.96 31.07 -7.02
N GLY A 66 -4.10 30.78 -5.73
CA GLY A 66 -5.20 31.37 -4.95
C GLY A 66 -5.25 30.74 -3.55
N SER A 67 -5.03 31.54 -2.52
CA SER A 67 -4.83 31.05 -1.16
C SER A 67 -5.95 30.17 -0.61
N THR A 68 -7.22 30.55 -0.84
CA THR A 68 -8.37 29.82 -0.28
C THR A 68 -8.64 28.50 -0.99
N LEU A 69 -8.58 28.47 -2.32
CA LEU A 69 -8.83 27.25 -3.10
C LEU A 69 -7.76 26.19 -2.83
N VAL A 70 -6.50 26.60 -2.74
CA VAL A 70 -5.37 25.69 -2.43
C VAL A 70 -5.55 25.05 -1.06
N VAL A 71 -5.92 25.83 -0.05
CA VAL A 71 -6.21 25.28 1.30
C VAL A 71 -7.35 24.31 1.28
N LEU A 72 -8.44 24.60 0.57
CA LEU A 72 -9.59 23.71 0.44
C LEU A 72 -9.21 22.38 -0.26
N LEU A 73 -8.36 22.44 -1.29
CA LEU A 73 -7.85 21.24 -1.97
C LEU A 73 -7.01 20.38 -1.03
N VAL A 74 -6.12 20.99 -0.24
CA VAL A 74 -5.30 20.26 0.76
C VAL A 74 -6.20 19.61 1.80
N LEU A 75 -7.19 20.33 2.33
CA LEU A 75 -8.13 19.76 3.30
C LEU A 75 -8.95 18.60 2.70
N ALA A 76 -9.46 18.76 1.48
CA ALA A 76 -10.20 17.70 0.79
C ALA A 76 -9.32 16.46 0.55
N HIS A 77 -8.07 16.66 0.15
CA HIS A 77 -7.10 15.59 -0.04
C HIS A 77 -6.79 14.88 1.29
N GLY A 78 -6.55 15.62 2.38
CA GLY A 78 -6.33 15.06 3.71
C GLY A 78 -7.51 14.21 4.20
N TRP A 79 -8.74 14.67 4.01
CA TRP A 79 -9.93 13.87 4.30
C TRP A 79 -10.01 12.59 3.46
N LEU A 80 -9.70 12.69 2.17
CA LEU A 80 -9.66 11.54 1.27
C LEU A 80 -8.64 10.50 1.74
N LEU A 81 -7.44 10.94 2.12
CA LEU A 81 -6.40 10.04 2.66
C LEU A 81 -6.87 9.34 3.94
N LEU A 82 -7.55 10.05 4.86
CA LEU A 82 -8.10 9.44 6.07
C LEU A 82 -9.19 8.40 5.76
N MET A 83 -10.08 8.69 4.82
CA MET A 83 -11.12 7.75 4.38
C MET A 83 -10.50 6.48 3.78
N LEU A 84 -9.49 6.62 2.93
CA LEU A 84 -8.74 5.49 2.37
C LEU A 84 -7.99 4.72 3.45
N ALA A 85 -7.40 5.40 4.43
CA ALA A 85 -6.73 4.78 5.57
C ALA A 85 -7.67 3.88 6.37
N VAL A 86 -8.86 4.40 6.73
CA VAL A 86 -9.89 3.63 7.44
C VAL A 86 -10.34 2.43 6.60
N ALA A 87 -10.62 2.62 5.31
CA ALA A 87 -11.03 1.54 4.42
C ALA A 87 -9.94 0.45 4.29
N MET A 88 -8.67 0.86 4.22
CA MET A 88 -7.52 -0.06 4.20
C MET A 88 -7.42 -0.88 5.48
N VAL A 89 -7.44 -0.23 6.64
CA VAL A 89 -7.34 -0.92 7.93
C VAL A 89 -8.54 -1.85 8.14
N ALA A 90 -9.75 -1.38 7.82
CA ALA A 90 -10.96 -2.18 7.92
C ALA A 90 -11.03 -3.33 6.89
N GLY A 91 -10.23 -3.29 5.83
CA GLY A 91 -10.26 -4.31 4.78
C GLY A 91 -11.45 -4.20 3.84
N ILE A 92 -11.95 -2.99 3.61
CA ILE A 92 -13.08 -2.73 2.71
C ILE A 92 -12.55 -2.49 1.29
N ALA A 93 -13.05 -3.26 0.32
CA ALA A 93 -12.72 -3.10 -1.11
C ALA A 93 -11.22 -2.89 -1.39
N VAL A 94 -10.36 -3.64 -0.73
CA VAL A 94 -8.91 -3.37 -0.59
C VAL A 94 -8.22 -3.10 -1.92
N ARG A 95 -8.56 -3.84 -3.00
CA ARG A 95 -7.95 -3.62 -4.32
C ARG A 95 -8.31 -2.27 -4.91
N ALA A 96 -9.59 -1.88 -4.81
CA ALA A 96 -10.04 -0.59 -5.33
C ALA A 96 -9.42 0.56 -4.53
N VAL A 97 -9.40 0.44 -3.20
CA VAL A 97 -8.79 1.43 -2.29
C VAL A 97 -7.27 1.52 -2.55
N ALA A 98 -6.59 0.38 -2.72
CA ALA A 98 -5.17 0.36 -3.08
C ALA A 98 -4.91 1.03 -4.44
N ALA A 99 -5.75 0.78 -5.45
CA ALA A 99 -5.62 1.43 -6.76
C ALA A 99 -5.80 2.95 -6.66
N VAL A 100 -6.78 3.43 -5.89
CA VAL A 100 -6.93 4.86 -5.63
C VAL A 100 -5.72 5.43 -4.89
N ALA A 101 -5.20 4.71 -3.88
CA ALA A 101 -3.98 5.11 -3.17
C ALA A 101 -2.77 5.20 -4.11
N VAL A 102 -2.62 4.28 -5.08
CA VAL A 102 -1.57 4.35 -6.11
C VAL A 102 -1.66 5.65 -6.90
N VAL A 103 -2.85 6.04 -7.35
CA VAL A 103 -3.05 7.28 -8.12
C VAL A 103 -2.69 8.50 -7.29
N LEU A 104 -3.13 8.56 -6.02
CA LEU A 104 -2.82 9.69 -5.13
C LEU A 104 -1.33 9.75 -4.78
N LEU A 105 -0.71 8.63 -4.48
CA LEU A 105 0.73 8.58 -4.19
C LEU A 105 1.56 8.96 -5.41
N LEU A 106 1.15 8.54 -6.61
CA LEU A 106 1.81 8.95 -7.86
C LEU A 106 1.69 10.47 -8.07
N GLN A 107 0.52 11.05 -7.80
CA GLN A 107 0.31 12.50 -7.82
C GLN A 107 1.24 13.21 -6.82
N ILE A 108 1.32 12.72 -5.58
CA ILE A 108 2.19 13.29 -4.53
C ILE A 108 3.65 13.23 -4.97
N VAL A 109 4.15 12.07 -5.41
CA VAL A 109 5.53 11.89 -5.88
C VAL A 109 5.84 12.83 -7.04
N THR A 110 4.93 12.96 -8.00
CA THR A 110 5.09 13.86 -9.15
C THR A 110 5.17 15.32 -8.69
N SER A 111 4.24 15.75 -7.83
CA SER A 111 4.18 17.11 -7.30
C SER A 111 5.43 17.48 -6.50
N LEU A 112 5.89 16.57 -5.62
CA LEU A 112 7.13 16.76 -4.85
C LEU A 112 8.37 16.85 -5.75
N THR A 113 8.45 15.99 -6.77
CA THR A 113 9.57 15.98 -7.72
C THR A 113 9.63 17.28 -8.51
N MET A 114 8.48 17.80 -8.94
CA MET A 114 8.41 19.08 -9.67
C MET A 114 8.77 20.28 -8.79
N SER A 115 8.46 20.23 -7.48
CA SER A 115 8.69 21.35 -6.55
C SER A 115 10.09 21.37 -5.96
N ASN A 116 10.66 20.21 -5.63
CA ASN A 116 11.90 20.12 -4.83
C ASN A 116 13.02 19.30 -5.49
N GLY A 117 12.79 18.73 -6.68
CA GLY A 117 13.71 17.74 -7.27
C GLY A 117 13.77 16.45 -6.46
N LEU A 118 14.73 15.57 -6.75
CA LEU A 118 14.91 14.30 -6.03
C LEU A 118 15.40 14.55 -4.60
N SER A 119 14.68 13.99 -3.63
CA SER A 119 14.98 14.10 -2.19
C SER A 119 14.67 12.78 -1.48
N ASP A 120 15.19 12.61 -0.26
CA ASP A 120 14.91 11.44 0.59
C ASP A 120 13.41 11.23 0.84
N LEU A 121 12.66 12.32 0.86
CA LEU A 121 11.20 12.31 1.00
C LEU A 121 10.54 11.55 -0.16
N ILE A 122 10.98 11.81 -1.39
CA ILE A 122 10.48 11.16 -2.60
C ILE A 122 10.83 9.68 -2.61
N LEU A 123 12.05 9.32 -2.23
CA LEU A 123 12.46 7.90 -2.17
C LEU A 123 11.60 7.11 -1.18
N ARG A 124 11.26 7.71 -0.05
CA ARG A 124 10.32 7.12 0.91
C ARG A 124 8.94 6.92 0.29
N ASP A 125 8.41 7.92 -0.38
CA ASP A 125 7.07 7.89 -0.95
C ASP A 125 6.98 6.92 -2.15
N VAL A 126 8.07 6.74 -2.90
CA VAL A 126 8.21 5.67 -3.92
C VAL A 126 8.12 4.28 -3.27
N GLY A 127 8.72 4.08 -2.10
CA GLY A 127 8.58 2.83 -1.34
C GLY A 127 7.13 2.54 -0.93
N VAL A 128 6.42 3.55 -0.46
CA VAL A 128 4.98 3.45 -0.11
C VAL A 128 4.13 3.20 -1.35
N LEU A 129 4.43 3.85 -2.47
CA LEU A 129 3.79 3.60 -3.77
C LEU A 129 3.99 2.14 -4.21
N GLY A 130 5.21 1.60 -4.11
CA GLY A 130 5.49 0.19 -4.40
C GLY A 130 4.65 -0.77 -3.56
N LEU A 131 4.49 -0.49 -2.26
CA LEU A 131 3.62 -1.26 -1.38
C LEU A 131 2.15 -1.20 -1.84
N ALA A 132 1.64 -0.03 -2.21
CA ALA A 132 0.28 0.13 -2.71
C ALA A 132 0.06 -0.66 -4.01
N VAL A 133 1.02 -0.63 -4.95
CA VAL A 133 0.98 -1.44 -6.19
C VAL A 133 0.94 -2.93 -5.88
N CYS A 134 1.78 -3.44 -4.97
CA CYS A 134 1.77 -4.85 -4.56
C CYS A 134 0.41 -5.27 -3.98
N LEU A 135 -0.26 -4.39 -3.24
CA LEU A 135 -1.59 -4.68 -2.68
C LEU A 135 -2.69 -4.74 -3.74
N THR A 136 -2.60 -4.00 -4.84
CA THR A 136 -3.54 -4.12 -5.96
C THR A 136 -3.47 -5.49 -6.62
N ALA A 137 -2.29 -6.07 -6.71
CA ALA A 137 -2.04 -7.39 -7.30
C ALA A 137 -2.34 -8.56 -6.34
N SER A 138 -2.43 -8.30 -5.04
CA SER A 138 -2.65 -9.33 -4.03
C SER A 138 -4.03 -9.97 -4.15
N THR A 139 -4.07 -11.29 -4.35
CA THR A 139 -5.31 -12.07 -4.51
C THR A 139 -5.83 -12.67 -3.21
N ARG A 140 -4.94 -12.93 -2.25
CA ARG A 140 -5.26 -13.53 -0.95
C ARG A 140 -5.07 -12.50 0.15
N GLN A 141 -6.14 -12.20 0.85
CA GLN A 141 -6.09 -11.32 2.01
C GLN A 141 -6.95 -11.92 3.13
N ARG A 142 -6.42 -11.94 4.34
CA ARG A 142 -7.16 -12.29 5.55
C ARG A 142 -7.81 -11.04 6.15
N LEU A 143 -8.88 -11.23 6.91
CA LEU A 143 -9.58 -10.14 7.61
C LEU A 143 -10.09 -9.05 6.65
N VAL A 144 -10.83 -9.44 5.63
CA VAL A 144 -11.50 -8.54 4.68
C VAL A 144 -12.98 -8.53 4.99
N LEU A 145 -13.56 -7.34 5.20
CA LEU A 145 -14.99 -7.16 5.50
C LEU A 145 -15.89 -7.29 4.27
N SER A 146 -15.35 -7.08 3.08
CA SER A 146 -16.07 -7.26 1.81
C SER A 146 -15.21 -8.03 0.81
N ARG A 147 -15.82 -9.00 0.16
CA ARG A 147 -15.24 -9.73 -0.97
C ARG A 147 -15.72 -9.14 -2.27
#